data_1fcbb440bd3841aa70df4d91ff0caf11
#
_entry.id   1fcbb440bd3841aa70df4d91ff0caf11
#
_cell.length_a   1.000
_cell.length_b   1.000
_cell.length_c   1.000
_cell.angle_alpha   90.00
_cell.angle_beta   90.00
_cell.angle_gamma   90.00
#
_symmetry.space_group_name_H-M   'P 1'
#
loop_
_entity.id
_entity.type
_entity.pdbx_description
1 polymer ?
#
loop_
_entity_poly.entity_id
_entity_poly.type
_entity_poly.pdbx_seq_one_letter_code
_entity_poly.pdbx_strand_id
1 'polypeptide(L)'
;KDPGWDSPWGRGRPGWHLECSVMSEKYLGKIFDIHGGGLDLIFPHHENEIAQSCSNNSTESFANYWIHNGFVTFNKEKMSKSLGNIITISDAVKQYSGQVVRLALLSAHYSQPLDWNDELLLNSKNTIDKWYKLYEETKDTNILDISETLLDDLNTPGFIAKIHELYNAAYNGDNESKSLFNNACKLIGLFNVSKQEWENLKKSNIKVSEEYILKKIAERTKAKKERNFTLADQIRKDLLGQGIVIED
;
A
#
# COMPACT_ATOMS: atom_id res chain seq x y z
N LYS A 1 -28.62 -14.84 24.48
CA LYS A 1 -28.55 -16.22 23.92
C LYS A 1 -27.97 -16.11 22.52
N ASP A 2 -26.97 -16.92 22.21
CA ASP A 2 -26.38 -16.96 20.87
C ASP A 2 -27.43 -17.45 19.85
N PRO A 3 -27.41 -16.93 18.61
CA PRO A 3 -28.25 -17.42 17.55
C PRO A 3 -27.97 -18.91 17.28
N GLY A 4 -29.00 -19.69 17.06
CA GLY A 4 -28.87 -21.11 16.78
C GLY A 4 -30.11 -21.65 16.10
N TRP A 5 -29.94 -22.74 15.36
CA TRP A 5 -30.97 -23.41 14.57
C TRP A 5 -31.07 -24.86 14.99
N ASP A 6 -32.24 -25.44 14.78
CA ASP A 6 -32.51 -26.85 15.03
C ASP A 6 -31.89 -27.68 13.88
N SER A 7 -31.25 -28.78 14.24
CA SER A 7 -30.61 -29.71 13.30
C SER A 7 -30.89 -31.16 13.75
N PRO A 8 -30.61 -32.16 12.90
CA PRO A 8 -30.72 -33.57 13.29
C PRO A 8 -29.86 -33.96 14.51
N TRP A 9 -28.82 -33.15 14.76
CA TRP A 9 -27.89 -33.37 15.89
C TRP A 9 -28.18 -32.46 17.10
N GLY A 10 -29.32 -31.77 17.10
CA GLY A 10 -29.72 -30.84 18.14
C GLY A 10 -29.60 -29.37 17.68
N ARG A 11 -29.92 -28.46 18.61
CA ARG A 11 -29.88 -27.03 18.37
C ARG A 11 -28.40 -26.53 18.39
N GLY A 12 -27.96 -25.89 17.33
CA GLY A 12 -26.59 -25.36 17.21
C GLY A 12 -26.47 -24.24 16.21
N ARG A 13 -25.25 -23.75 16.05
CA ARG A 13 -24.85 -22.79 15.01
C ARG A 13 -23.96 -23.50 14.00
N PRO A 14 -24.12 -23.27 12.69
CA PRO A 14 -23.15 -23.72 11.68
C PRO A 14 -21.74 -23.26 12.02
N GLY A 15 -20.77 -24.12 11.78
CA GLY A 15 -19.37 -23.73 11.88
C GLY A 15 -18.97 -22.74 10.78
N TRP A 16 -18.00 -21.88 11.06
CA TRP A 16 -17.52 -20.85 10.12
C TRP A 16 -17.18 -21.41 8.73
N HIS A 17 -16.53 -22.57 8.65
CA HIS A 17 -16.18 -23.20 7.38
C HIS A 17 -17.44 -23.54 6.55
N LEU A 18 -18.49 -24.05 7.19
CA LEU A 18 -19.74 -24.38 6.51
C LEU A 18 -20.45 -23.13 5.98
N GLU A 19 -20.40 -22.02 6.72
CA GLU A 19 -20.97 -20.75 6.27
C GLU A 19 -20.32 -20.33 4.93
N CYS A 20 -19.00 -20.38 4.82
CA CYS A 20 -18.28 -20.04 3.60
C CYS A 20 -18.52 -21.04 2.46
N SER A 21 -18.49 -22.33 2.75
CA SER A 21 -18.77 -23.38 1.74
C SER A 21 -20.15 -23.20 1.10
N VAL A 22 -21.18 -22.97 1.90
CA VAL A 22 -22.57 -22.78 1.42
C VAL A 22 -22.73 -21.46 0.67
N MET A 23 -22.13 -20.37 1.17
CA MET A 23 -22.23 -19.06 0.51
C MET A 23 -21.49 -19.06 -0.83
N SER A 24 -20.32 -19.64 -0.90
CA SER A 24 -19.55 -19.78 -2.14
C SER A 24 -20.33 -20.56 -3.19
N GLU A 25 -20.86 -21.72 -2.83
CA GLU A 25 -21.66 -22.53 -3.76
C GLU A 25 -22.91 -21.77 -4.24
N LYS A 26 -23.60 -21.07 -3.35
CA LYS A 26 -24.84 -20.35 -3.67
C LYS A 26 -24.61 -19.21 -4.67
N TYR A 27 -23.51 -18.48 -4.56
CA TYR A 27 -23.28 -17.27 -5.35
C TYR A 27 -22.31 -17.47 -6.51
N LEU A 28 -21.38 -18.40 -6.40
CA LEU A 28 -20.28 -18.59 -7.36
C LEU A 28 -20.36 -19.95 -8.05
N GLY A 29 -21.16 -20.90 -7.54
CA GLY A 29 -21.25 -22.26 -8.06
C GLY A 29 -20.35 -23.24 -7.34
N LYS A 30 -20.36 -24.50 -7.83
CA LYS A 30 -19.64 -25.62 -7.19
C LYS A 30 -18.14 -25.51 -7.29
N ILE A 31 -17.65 -24.94 -8.37
CA ILE A 31 -16.24 -24.63 -8.66
C ILE A 31 -16.24 -23.19 -9.17
N PHE A 32 -15.36 -22.36 -8.64
CA PHE A 32 -15.22 -20.95 -9.03
C PHE A 32 -13.77 -20.57 -9.27
N ASP A 33 -13.54 -19.37 -9.80
CA ASP A 33 -12.23 -19.03 -10.31
C ASP A 33 -11.20 -18.78 -9.21
N ILE A 34 -11.48 -17.88 -8.25
CA ILE A 34 -10.50 -17.43 -7.28
C ILE A 34 -11.07 -17.49 -5.87
N HIS A 35 -10.35 -18.12 -4.96
CA HIS A 35 -10.60 -18.08 -3.51
C HIS A 35 -9.38 -17.47 -2.81
N GLY A 36 -9.63 -16.54 -1.89
CA GLY A 36 -8.55 -15.82 -1.23
C GLY A 36 -8.77 -15.62 0.26
N GLY A 37 -7.66 -15.39 0.99
CA GLY A 37 -7.71 -15.11 2.41
C GLY A 37 -6.32 -14.78 2.97
N GLY A 38 -6.22 -14.71 4.29
CA GLY A 38 -4.92 -14.62 4.96
C GLY A 38 -4.20 -15.97 5.00
N LEU A 39 -2.89 -15.96 5.15
CA LEU A 39 -2.09 -17.18 5.31
C LEU A 39 -2.55 -18.07 6.48
N ASP A 40 -3.15 -17.46 7.51
CA ASP A 40 -3.71 -18.17 8.66
C ASP A 40 -4.99 -18.95 8.36
N LEU A 41 -5.64 -18.66 7.24
CA LEU A 41 -6.84 -19.36 6.80
C LEU A 41 -6.55 -20.63 5.99
N ILE A 42 -5.33 -20.83 5.51
CA ILE A 42 -4.95 -22.05 4.77
C ILE A 42 -5.37 -23.27 5.59
N PHE A 43 -4.96 -23.31 6.84
CA PHE A 43 -5.33 -24.37 7.77
C PHE A 43 -5.79 -23.78 9.13
N PRO A 44 -6.93 -24.24 9.67
CA PRO A 44 -7.80 -25.33 9.17
C PRO A 44 -8.94 -24.85 8.24
N HIS A 45 -9.12 -23.54 8.03
CA HIS A 45 -10.35 -22.99 7.45
C HIS A 45 -10.58 -23.44 6.00
N HIS A 46 -9.66 -23.09 5.09
CA HIS A 46 -9.78 -23.42 3.66
C HIS A 46 -9.72 -24.92 3.40
N GLU A 47 -8.90 -25.67 4.13
CA GLU A 47 -8.88 -27.14 4.02
C GLU A 47 -10.22 -27.75 4.41
N ASN A 48 -10.91 -27.22 5.42
CA ASN A 48 -12.23 -27.68 5.78
C ASN A 48 -13.30 -27.28 4.74
N GLU A 49 -13.21 -26.10 4.12
CA GLU A 49 -14.09 -25.71 3.02
C GLU A 49 -13.94 -26.63 1.81
N ILE A 50 -12.70 -26.97 1.43
CA ILE A 50 -12.41 -27.93 0.37
C ILE A 50 -13.04 -29.28 0.70
N ALA A 51 -12.76 -29.80 1.90
CA ALA A 51 -13.29 -31.10 2.33
C ALA A 51 -14.82 -31.12 2.30
N GLN A 52 -15.49 -30.10 2.80
CA GLN A 52 -16.96 -30.01 2.82
C GLN A 52 -17.54 -29.88 1.41
N SER A 53 -17.03 -28.94 0.61
CA SER A 53 -17.59 -28.64 -0.71
C SER A 53 -17.32 -29.74 -1.72
N CYS A 54 -16.09 -30.28 -1.78
CA CYS A 54 -15.75 -31.36 -2.69
C CYS A 54 -16.50 -32.65 -2.37
N SER A 55 -16.66 -32.99 -1.06
CA SER A 55 -17.43 -34.16 -0.64
C SER A 55 -18.91 -34.03 -0.97
N ASN A 56 -19.52 -32.86 -0.70
CA ASN A 56 -20.94 -32.63 -0.97
C ASN A 56 -21.26 -32.61 -2.47
N ASN A 57 -20.39 -31.99 -3.25
CA ASN A 57 -20.61 -31.76 -4.68
C ASN A 57 -20.03 -32.85 -5.59
N SER A 58 -19.28 -33.80 -5.04
CA SER A 58 -18.54 -34.81 -5.79
C SER A 58 -17.61 -34.19 -6.86
N THR A 59 -16.93 -33.09 -6.48
CA THR A 59 -15.96 -32.37 -7.34
C THR A 59 -14.53 -32.62 -6.87
N GLU A 60 -13.57 -32.52 -7.80
CA GLU A 60 -12.15 -32.69 -7.48
C GLU A 60 -11.52 -31.40 -6.95
N SER A 61 -12.16 -30.23 -7.18
CA SER A 61 -11.68 -28.93 -6.72
C SER A 61 -12.82 -28.06 -6.21
N PHE A 62 -12.47 -27.10 -5.36
CA PHE A 62 -13.38 -26.06 -4.82
C PHE A 62 -13.16 -24.73 -5.54
N ALA A 63 -11.90 -24.34 -5.76
CA ALA A 63 -11.53 -23.16 -6.54
C ALA A 63 -10.34 -23.48 -7.45
N ASN A 64 -10.25 -22.77 -8.60
CA ASN A 64 -9.18 -22.95 -9.57
C ASN A 64 -7.86 -22.32 -9.13
N TYR A 65 -7.95 -21.13 -8.48
CA TYR A 65 -6.79 -20.36 -8.00
C TYR A 65 -6.97 -19.98 -6.54
N TRP A 66 -5.87 -20.02 -5.81
CA TRP A 66 -5.81 -19.67 -4.39
C TRP A 66 -4.84 -18.52 -4.18
N ILE A 67 -5.29 -17.49 -3.48
CA ILE A 67 -4.48 -16.31 -3.16
C ILE A 67 -4.45 -16.12 -1.65
N HIS A 68 -3.26 -16.16 -1.05
CA HIS A 68 -3.09 -15.98 0.39
C HIS A 68 -2.21 -14.78 0.69
N ASN A 69 -2.78 -13.81 1.40
CA ASN A 69 -2.09 -12.60 1.79
C ASN A 69 -1.22 -12.80 3.04
N GLY A 70 -0.03 -12.21 3.02
CA GLY A 70 0.79 -12.06 4.21
C GLY A 70 0.15 -11.13 5.26
N PHE A 71 0.72 -11.11 6.45
CA PHE A 71 0.23 -10.28 7.54
C PHE A 71 0.77 -8.85 7.43
N VAL A 72 -0.05 -7.90 7.88
CA VAL A 72 0.41 -6.55 8.17
C VAL A 72 0.68 -6.45 9.68
N THR A 73 1.93 -6.15 10.05
CA THR A 73 2.33 -5.84 11.42
C THR A 73 2.41 -4.33 11.62
N PHE A 74 2.40 -3.88 12.86
CA PHE A 74 2.63 -2.48 13.21
C PHE A 74 3.84 -2.40 14.15
N ASN A 75 4.92 -1.75 13.67
CA ASN A 75 6.19 -1.70 14.40
C ASN A 75 6.67 -3.10 14.83
N LYS A 76 6.60 -4.08 13.93
CA LYS A 76 6.95 -5.50 14.13
C LYS A 76 6.06 -6.27 15.10
N GLU A 77 4.98 -5.66 15.58
CA GLU A 77 4.01 -6.32 16.45
C GLU A 77 2.74 -6.67 15.67
N LYS A 78 2.10 -7.77 16.04
CA LYS A 78 0.81 -8.15 15.45
C LYS A 78 -0.25 -7.13 15.83
N MET A 79 -1.01 -6.64 14.84
CA MET A 79 -2.16 -5.78 15.11
C MET A 79 -3.24 -6.55 15.86
N SER A 80 -3.72 -5.99 16.97
CA SER A 80 -4.83 -6.56 17.73
C SER A 80 -5.66 -5.47 18.40
N LYS A 81 -6.96 -5.76 18.58
CA LYS A 81 -7.86 -4.84 19.30
C LYS A 81 -7.46 -4.65 20.76
N SER A 82 -6.92 -5.70 21.40
CA SER A 82 -6.48 -5.65 22.79
C SER A 82 -5.25 -4.77 23.02
N LEU A 83 -4.39 -4.65 22.01
CA LEU A 83 -3.20 -3.78 22.05
C LEU A 83 -3.51 -2.34 21.62
N GLY A 84 -4.70 -2.09 21.03
CA GLY A 84 -5.08 -0.76 20.54
C GLY A 84 -4.23 -0.24 19.39
N ASN A 85 -3.46 -1.11 18.73
CA ASN A 85 -2.52 -0.76 17.66
C ASN A 85 -3.08 -1.00 16.24
N ILE A 86 -4.40 -1.12 16.11
CA ILE A 86 -5.04 -1.26 14.80
C ILE A 86 -5.12 0.10 14.13
N ILE A 87 -4.57 0.18 12.94
CA ILE A 87 -4.69 1.34 12.06
C ILE A 87 -5.72 1.00 10.98
N THR A 88 -6.78 1.81 10.90
CA THR A 88 -7.74 1.67 9.80
C THR A 88 -7.25 2.40 8.56
N ILE A 89 -7.71 1.97 7.37
CA ILE A 89 -7.44 2.70 6.12
C ILE A 89 -7.90 4.16 6.23
N SER A 90 -9.07 4.38 6.86
CA SER A 90 -9.59 5.73 7.09
C SER A 90 -8.63 6.60 7.91
N ASP A 91 -7.94 6.04 8.90
CA ASP A 91 -6.98 6.81 9.71
C ASP A 91 -5.66 7.03 8.97
N ALA A 92 -5.20 6.04 8.20
CA ALA A 92 -4.01 6.17 7.38
C ALA A 92 -4.17 7.29 6.32
N VAL A 93 -5.33 7.36 5.63
CA VAL A 93 -5.55 8.39 4.60
C VAL A 93 -5.85 9.80 5.15
N LYS A 94 -6.11 9.94 6.46
CA LYS A 94 -6.14 11.26 7.11
C LYS A 94 -4.75 11.85 7.31
N GLN A 95 -3.72 11.00 7.44
CA GLN A 95 -2.35 11.42 7.70
C GLN A 95 -1.53 11.51 6.41
N TYR A 96 -1.76 10.59 5.48
CA TYR A 96 -1.04 10.46 4.22
C TYR A 96 -2.02 10.40 3.05
N SER A 97 -1.61 10.87 1.88
CA SER A 97 -2.44 10.72 0.68
C SER A 97 -2.66 9.24 0.35
N GLY A 98 -3.79 8.90 -0.29
CA GLY A 98 -4.08 7.53 -0.71
C GLY A 98 -2.99 6.91 -1.60
N GLN A 99 -2.29 7.71 -2.40
CA GLN A 99 -1.17 7.24 -3.22
C GLN A 99 0.03 6.79 -2.38
N VAL A 100 0.33 7.51 -1.28
CA VAL A 100 1.39 7.14 -0.33
C VAL A 100 1.05 5.82 0.36
N VAL A 101 -0.18 5.70 0.87
CA VAL A 101 -0.68 4.46 1.48
C VAL A 101 -0.61 3.30 0.48
N ARG A 102 -1.01 3.54 -0.77
CA ARG A 102 -0.96 2.54 -1.83
C ARG A 102 0.45 2.09 -2.15
N LEU A 103 1.39 3.02 -2.33
CA LEU A 103 2.80 2.67 -2.60
C LEU A 103 3.42 1.89 -1.43
N ALA A 104 3.11 2.29 -0.18
CA ALA A 104 3.56 1.57 1.01
C ALA A 104 3.06 0.12 1.02
N LEU A 105 1.79 -0.12 0.72
CA LEU A 105 1.24 -1.48 0.62
C LEU A 105 1.85 -2.30 -0.51
N LEU A 106 2.10 -1.69 -1.68
CA LEU A 106 2.68 -2.36 -2.84
C LEU A 106 4.19 -2.61 -2.72
N SER A 107 4.87 -2.05 -1.71
CA SER A 107 6.31 -2.21 -1.51
C SER A 107 6.72 -3.62 -1.06
N ALA A 108 5.78 -4.40 -0.51
CA ALA A 108 5.96 -5.81 -0.24
C ALA A 108 5.12 -6.66 -1.22
N HIS A 109 5.58 -7.87 -1.51
CA HIS A 109 4.76 -8.85 -2.22
C HIS A 109 3.54 -9.20 -1.38
N TYR A 110 2.36 -9.36 -2.01
CA TYR A 110 1.11 -9.59 -1.28
C TYR A 110 1.16 -10.80 -0.34
N SER A 111 1.93 -11.84 -0.67
CA SER A 111 2.09 -13.05 0.14
C SER A 111 3.13 -12.91 1.26
N GLN A 112 3.86 -11.79 1.33
CA GLN A 112 4.89 -11.56 2.32
C GLN A 112 4.40 -10.65 3.45
N PRO A 113 4.95 -10.78 4.68
CA PRO A 113 4.65 -9.85 5.75
C PRO A 113 5.07 -8.42 5.40
N LEU A 114 4.21 -7.45 5.73
CA LEU A 114 4.50 -6.03 5.62
C LEU A 114 4.51 -5.40 7.02
N ASP A 115 5.61 -4.75 7.38
CA ASP A 115 5.67 -3.98 8.62
C ASP A 115 5.27 -2.52 8.38
N TRP A 116 4.07 -2.18 8.81
CA TRP A 116 3.54 -0.82 8.72
C TRP A 116 4.17 0.05 9.80
N ASN A 117 4.92 1.04 9.41
CA ASN A 117 5.57 1.98 10.31
C ASN A 117 5.76 3.35 9.65
N ASP A 118 6.13 4.36 10.46
CA ASP A 118 6.31 5.73 9.99
C ASP A 118 7.44 5.87 8.97
N GLU A 119 8.49 5.05 9.06
CA GLU A 119 9.60 5.06 8.12
C GLU A 119 9.14 4.61 6.71
N LEU A 120 8.37 3.53 6.62
CA LEU A 120 7.78 3.05 5.37
C LEU A 120 6.93 4.14 4.70
N LEU A 121 6.08 4.81 5.48
CA LEU A 121 5.20 5.86 4.97
C LEU A 121 5.96 7.10 4.53
N LEU A 122 6.96 7.51 5.30
CA LEU A 122 7.82 8.63 4.94
C LEU A 122 8.63 8.34 3.67
N ASN A 123 9.20 7.14 3.55
CA ASN A 123 9.94 6.72 2.36
C ASN A 123 9.03 6.66 1.12
N SER A 124 7.81 6.14 1.26
CA SER A 124 6.81 6.12 0.19
C SER A 124 6.41 7.53 -0.23
N LYS A 125 6.20 8.44 0.73
CA LYS A 125 5.91 9.84 0.46
C LYS A 125 7.05 10.52 -0.30
N ASN A 126 8.28 10.38 0.18
CA ASN A 126 9.46 10.97 -0.47
C ASN A 126 9.65 10.44 -1.90
N THR A 127 9.37 9.17 -2.12
CA THR A 127 9.41 8.54 -3.45
C THR A 127 8.38 9.17 -4.38
N ILE A 128 7.14 9.31 -3.96
CA ILE A 128 6.09 9.94 -4.77
C ILE A 128 6.40 11.41 -5.02
N ASP A 129 6.87 12.16 -4.01
CA ASP A 129 7.29 13.56 -4.16
C ASP A 129 8.40 13.72 -5.21
N LYS A 130 9.37 12.79 -5.20
CA LYS A 130 10.43 12.72 -6.19
C LYS A 130 9.87 12.41 -7.59
N TRP A 131 8.97 11.44 -7.71
CA TRP A 131 8.40 11.00 -8.97
C TRP A 131 7.52 12.05 -9.62
N TYR A 132 6.74 12.83 -8.86
CA TYR A 132 5.95 13.94 -9.39
C TYR A 132 6.78 15.05 -10.05
N LYS A 133 8.09 15.13 -9.80
CA LYS A 133 8.97 16.09 -10.50
C LYS A 133 9.03 15.80 -12.01
N LEU A 134 8.95 14.51 -12.40
CA LEU A 134 8.97 14.05 -13.79
C LEU A 134 7.57 13.72 -14.34
N TYR A 135 6.51 13.87 -13.52
CA TYR A 135 5.15 13.58 -13.96
C TYR A 135 4.75 14.46 -15.13
N GLU A 136 4.21 13.82 -16.16
CA GLU A 136 3.55 14.45 -17.29
C GLU A 136 2.27 13.69 -17.62
N GLU A 137 1.23 14.41 -18.07
CA GLU A 137 0.03 13.77 -18.60
C GLU A 137 0.36 13.12 -19.95
N THR A 138 0.38 11.79 -19.98
CA THR A 138 0.58 11.04 -21.22
C THR A 138 -0.74 10.43 -21.67
N LYS A 139 -0.99 10.40 -22.97
CA LYS A 139 -2.11 9.68 -23.60
C LYS A 139 -1.69 8.28 -24.06
N ASP A 140 -0.40 8.00 -24.05
CA ASP A 140 0.15 6.73 -24.49
C ASP A 140 -0.08 5.66 -23.41
N THR A 141 -0.59 4.50 -23.81
CA THR A 141 -0.99 3.40 -22.94
C THR A 141 -0.24 2.11 -23.24
N ASN A 142 0.86 2.16 -24.01
CA ASN A 142 1.64 0.94 -24.25
C ASN A 142 2.45 0.57 -23.00
N ILE A 143 1.96 -0.43 -22.27
CA ILE A 143 2.52 -0.92 -21.00
C ILE A 143 2.92 -2.39 -21.07
N LEU A 144 2.74 -3.04 -22.21
CA LEU A 144 2.95 -4.50 -22.35
C LEU A 144 4.38 -4.90 -21.98
N ASP A 145 5.37 -4.13 -22.41
CA ASP A 145 6.78 -4.45 -22.19
C ASP A 145 7.26 -4.31 -20.73
N ILE A 146 6.50 -3.58 -19.90
CA ILE A 146 6.85 -3.34 -18.50
C ILE A 146 6.00 -4.14 -17.52
N SER A 147 4.94 -4.79 -17.99
CA SER A 147 3.99 -5.54 -17.14
C SER A 147 4.42 -6.97 -16.80
N GLU A 148 5.44 -7.51 -17.44
CA GLU A 148 5.90 -8.90 -17.24
C GLU A 148 6.12 -9.23 -15.75
N THR A 149 6.70 -8.30 -14.99
CA THR A 149 6.93 -8.47 -13.55
C THR A 149 5.63 -8.63 -12.76
N LEU A 150 4.55 -7.95 -13.19
CA LEU A 150 3.23 -8.09 -12.57
C LEU A 150 2.51 -9.38 -12.97
N LEU A 151 2.88 -9.96 -14.12
CA LEU A 151 2.37 -11.25 -14.56
C LEU A 151 3.04 -12.42 -13.83
N ASP A 152 4.16 -12.19 -13.16
CA ASP A 152 4.84 -13.12 -12.28
C ASP A 152 4.31 -12.98 -10.84
N ASP A 153 3.17 -13.61 -10.57
CA ASP A 153 2.50 -13.66 -9.26
C ASP A 153 2.32 -12.28 -8.61
N LEU A 154 1.94 -11.26 -9.39
CA LEU A 154 1.74 -9.89 -8.94
C LEU A 154 2.97 -9.30 -8.21
N ASN A 155 4.17 -9.54 -8.71
CA ASN A 155 5.43 -9.07 -8.12
C ASN A 155 5.54 -7.55 -8.15
N THR A 156 4.79 -6.88 -7.29
CA THR A 156 4.77 -5.41 -7.17
C THR A 156 6.10 -4.83 -6.70
N PRO A 157 6.90 -5.45 -5.79
CA PRO A 157 8.22 -4.95 -5.46
C PRO A 157 9.16 -4.92 -6.66
N GLY A 158 9.17 -5.98 -7.47
CA GLY A 158 9.94 -6.03 -8.71
C GLY A 158 9.50 -4.96 -9.71
N PHE A 159 8.19 -4.72 -9.81
CA PHE A 159 7.65 -3.67 -10.68
C PHE A 159 8.02 -2.26 -10.19
N ILE A 160 8.00 -2.01 -8.88
CA ILE A 160 8.46 -0.75 -8.28
C ILE A 160 9.95 -0.53 -8.55
N ALA A 161 10.78 -1.58 -8.47
CA ALA A 161 12.19 -1.48 -8.85
C ALA A 161 12.35 -1.05 -10.31
N LYS A 162 11.55 -1.61 -11.22
CA LYS A 162 11.51 -1.20 -12.63
C LYS A 162 11.09 0.26 -12.81
N ILE A 163 10.11 0.74 -12.05
CA ILE A 163 9.73 2.16 -12.05
C ILE A 163 10.91 3.05 -11.64
N HIS A 164 11.71 2.64 -10.64
CA HIS A 164 12.91 3.38 -10.24
C HIS A 164 13.96 3.43 -11.34
N GLU A 165 14.18 2.34 -12.07
CA GLU A 165 15.07 2.32 -13.24
C GLU A 165 14.61 3.31 -14.32
N LEU A 166 13.34 3.24 -14.70
CA LEU A 166 12.72 4.14 -15.68
C LEU A 166 12.79 5.61 -15.22
N TYR A 167 12.55 5.88 -13.93
CA TYR A 167 12.72 7.22 -13.36
C TYR A 167 14.16 7.72 -13.54
N ASN A 168 15.16 6.92 -13.24
CA ASN A 168 16.55 7.33 -13.34
C ASN A 168 16.96 7.58 -14.79
N ALA A 169 16.54 6.76 -15.74
CA ALA A 169 16.78 6.98 -17.17
C ALA A 169 16.10 8.26 -17.67
N ALA A 170 14.84 8.47 -17.31
CA ALA A 170 14.07 9.66 -17.64
C ALA A 170 14.68 10.95 -17.05
N TYR A 171 15.18 10.88 -15.81
CA TYR A 171 15.86 12.00 -15.16
C TYR A 171 17.13 12.39 -15.89
N ASN A 172 17.82 11.44 -16.52
CA ASN A 172 19.01 11.66 -17.34
C ASN A 172 18.70 12.07 -18.80
N GLY A 173 17.41 12.31 -19.12
CA GLY A 173 16.98 12.87 -20.41
C GLY A 173 16.44 11.86 -21.42
N ASP A 174 16.22 10.60 -21.03
CA ASP A 174 15.57 9.60 -21.90
C ASP A 174 14.06 9.81 -21.94
N ASN A 175 13.56 10.31 -23.07
CA ASN A 175 12.15 10.62 -23.26
C ASN A 175 11.27 9.36 -23.38
N GLU A 176 11.79 8.27 -23.92
CA GLU A 176 11.06 7.00 -24.00
C GLU A 176 10.84 6.43 -22.60
N SER A 177 11.89 6.35 -21.78
CA SER A 177 11.80 5.96 -20.37
C SER A 177 10.87 6.88 -19.58
N LYS A 178 10.76 8.16 -19.93
CA LYS A 178 9.85 9.09 -19.27
C LYS A 178 8.38 8.74 -19.54
N SER A 179 8.04 8.40 -20.78
CA SER A 179 6.69 7.94 -21.12
C SER A 179 6.35 6.63 -20.40
N LEU A 180 7.24 5.64 -20.48
CA LEU A 180 7.07 4.35 -19.81
C LEU A 180 6.95 4.50 -18.29
N PHE A 181 7.75 5.36 -17.66
CA PHE A 181 7.68 5.68 -16.24
C PHE A 181 6.30 6.21 -15.83
N ASN A 182 5.74 7.18 -16.58
CA ASN A 182 4.42 7.73 -16.30
C ASN A 182 3.33 6.67 -16.43
N ASN A 183 3.40 5.84 -17.47
CA ASN A 183 2.44 4.76 -17.68
C ASN A 183 2.55 3.68 -16.61
N ALA A 184 3.76 3.30 -16.20
CA ALA A 184 4.00 2.34 -15.13
C ALA A 184 3.42 2.82 -13.79
N CYS A 185 3.63 4.08 -13.42
CA CYS A 185 3.03 4.67 -12.23
C CYS A 185 1.50 4.64 -12.27
N LYS A 186 0.91 5.00 -13.41
CA LYS A 186 -0.55 4.95 -13.60
C LYS A 186 -1.11 3.54 -13.51
N LEU A 187 -0.41 2.54 -14.06
CA LEU A 187 -0.82 1.13 -14.01
C LEU A 187 -1.03 0.64 -12.58
N ILE A 188 -0.14 1.00 -11.65
CA ILE A 188 -0.29 0.65 -10.24
C ILE A 188 -1.14 1.65 -9.44
N GLY A 189 -1.87 2.55 -10.11
CA GLY A 189 -2.83 3.49 -9.51
C GLY A 189 -2.20 4.67 -8.79
N LEU A 190 -1.00 5.07 -9.22
CA LEU A 190 -0.36 6.33 -8.83
C LEU A 190 -0.65 7.42 -9.88
N PHE A 191 -0.25 8.65 -9.58
CA PHE A 191 -0.48 9.81 -10.46
C PHE A 191 -1.97 10.04 -10.79
N ASN A 192 -2.83 9.85 -9.79
CA ASN A 192 -4.29 10.03 -9.93
C ASN A 192 -4.76 11.48 -9.74
N VAL A 193 -3.83 12.40 -9.52
CA VAL A 193 -4.07 13.85 -9.49
C VAL A 193 -3.02 14.55 -10.34
N SER A 194 -3.31 15.76 -10.79
CA SER A 194 -2.34 16.59 -11.52
C SER A 194 -1.16 16.99 -10.65
N LYS A 195 -0.06 17.39 -11.27
CA LYS A 195 1.13 17.90 -10.56
C LYS A 195 0.79 19.10 -9.67
N GLN A 196 -0.07 20.01 -10.15
CA GLN A 196 -0.50 21.17 -9.40
C GLN A 196 -1.33 20.78 -8.16
N GLU A 197 -2.24 19.84 -8.32
CA GLU A 197 -3.04 19.32 -7.19
C GLU A 197 -2.16 18.62 -6.16
N TRP A 198 -1.14 17.84 -6.61
CA TRP A 198 -0.18 17.22 -5.70
C TRP A 198 0.60 18.28 -4.88
N GLU A 199 1.09 19.33 -5.53
CA GLU A 199 1.76 20.44 -4.83
C GLU A 199 0.82 21.15 -3.84
N ASN A 200 -0.45 21.33 -4.19
CA ASN A 200 -1.44 21.90 -3.28
C ASN A 200 -1.70 20.99 -2.07
N LEU A 201 -1.80 19.67 -2.27
CA LEU A 201 -1.94 18.70 -1.19
C LEU A 201 -0.73 18.72 -0.24
N LYS A 202 0.48 18.86 -0.76
CA LYS A 202 1.69 19.01 0.07
C LYS A 202 1.60 20.26 0.94
N LYS A 203 1.19 21.39 0.36
CA LYS A 203 1.05 22.66 1.08
C LYS A 203 -0.04 22.59 2.14
N SER A 204 -1.18 21.98 1.87
CA SER A 204 -2.29 21.87 2.83
C SER A 204 -1.95 21.01 4.05
N ASN A 205 -0.99 20.09 3.93
CA ASN A 205 -0.52 19.25 5.03
C ASN A 205 0.55 19.93 5.92
N ILE A 206 1.05 21.10 5.52
CA ILE A 206 1.99 21.90 6.32
C ILE A 206 1.18 22.69 7.36
N LYS A 207 1.35 22.32 8.64
CA LYS A 207 0.61 22.92 9.76
C LYS A 207 1.17 24.28 10.22
N VAL A 208 2.26 24.74 9.63
CA VAL A 208 2.94 25.99 10.01
C VAL A 208 2.79 27.05 8.92
N SER A 209 2.73 28.31 9.31
CA SER A 209 2.59 29.42 8.37
C SER A 209 3.86 29.62 7.54
N GLU A 210 3.70 30.13 6.32
CA GLU A 210 4.83 30.50 5.46
C GLU A 210 5.77 31.49 6.15
N GLU A 211 5.22 32.45 6.92
CA GLU A 211 6.00 33.40 7.69
C GLU A 211 6.91 32.71 8.71
N TYR A 212 6.41 31.68 9.41
CA TYR A 212 7.22 30.90 10.35
C TYR A 212 8.36 30.17 9.62
N ILE A 213 8.07 29.60 8.45
CA ILE A 213 9.07 28.88 7.64
C ILE A 213 10.17 29.86 7.20
N LEU A 214 9.81 31.00 6.65
CA LEU A 214 10.76 32.03 6.20
C LEU A 214 11.61 32.56 7.35
N LYS A 215 11.02 32.75 8.53
CA LYS A 215 11.75 33.13 9.74
C LYS A 215 12.78 32.09 10.14
N LYS A 216 12.41 30.80 10.12
CA LYS A 216 13.31 29.69 10.46
C LYS A 216 14.45 29.52 9.43
N ILE A 217 14.18 29.74 8.15
CA ILE A 217 15.21 29.76 7.10
C ILE A 217 16.19 30.92 7.35
N ALA A 218 15.71 32.11 7.70
CA ALA A 218 16.56 33.24 8.01
C ALA A 218 17.44 32.99 9.25
N GLU A 219 16.86 32.42 10.33
CA GLU A 219 17.58 32.01 11.55
C GLU A 219 18.69 31.00 11.22
N ARG A 220 18.39 29.98 10.38
CA ARG A 220 19.39 28.98 9.94
C ARG A 220 20.50 29.63 9.12
N THR A 221 20.17 30.51 8.21
CA THR A 221 21.15 31.25 7.39
C THR A 221 22.08 32.09 8.25
N LYS A 222 21.54 32.76 9.28
CA LYS A 222 22.34 33.50 10.26
C LYS A 222 23.25 32.58 11.05
N ALA A 223 22.75 31.48 11.57
CA ALA A 223 23.54 30.48 12.30
C ALA A 223 24.70 29.92 11.46
N LYS A 224 24.48 29.64 10.18
CA LYS A 224 25.56 29.23 9.24
C LYS A 224 26.62 30.31 9.10
N LYS A 225 26.24 31.59 8.94
CA LYS A 225 27.20 32.71 8.84
C LYS A 225 28.03 32.88 10.11
N GLU A 226 27.42 32.65 11.26
CA GLU A 226 28.07 32.70 12.59
C GLU A 226 28.85 31.40 12.92
N ARG A 227 28.91 30.44 11.99
CA ARG A 227 29.53 29.12 12.14
C ARG A 227 28.93 28.28 13.28
N ASN A 228 27.71 28.56 13.69
CA ASN A 228 26.96 27.76 14.64
C ASN A 228 26.21 26.63 13.88
N PHE A 229 26.96 25.61 13.46
CA PHE A 229 26.42 24.50 12.68
C PHE A 229 25.45 23.64 13.47
N THR A 230 25.64 23.52 14.78
CA THR A 230 24.72 22.77 15.67
C THR A 230 23.30 23.35 15.62
N LEU A 231 23.18 24.68 15.73
CA LEU A 231 21.89 25.37 15.65
C LEU A 231 21.30 25.26 14.24
N ALA A 232 22.11 25.40 13.20
CA ALA A 232 21.66 25.27 11.82
C ALA A 232 21.10 23.87 11.51
N ASP A 233 21.73 22.82 12.03
CA ASP A 233 21.28 21.44 11.88
C ASP A 233 20.03 21.13 12.72
N GLN A 234 19.92 21.71 13.92
CA GLN A 234 18.71 21.58 14.74
C GLN A 234 17.49 22.21 14.01
N ILE A 235 17.64 23.42 13.49
CA ILE A 235 16.57 24.10 12.71
C ILE A 235 16.16 23.26 11.51
N ARG A 236 17.12 22.64 10.80
CA ARG A 236 16.84 21.76 9.67
C ARG A 236 16.05 20.53 10.09
N LYS A 237 16.42 19.88 11.20
CA LYS A 237 15.71 18.74 11.77
C LYS A 237 14.29 19.09 12.21
N ASP A 238 14.12 20.23 12.86
CA ASP A 238 12.81 20.70 13.33
C ASP A 238 11.85 20.97 12.16
N LEU A 239 12.34 21.59 11.08
CA LEU A 239 11.55 21.83 9.87
C LEU A 239 11.26 20.53 9.11
N LEU A 240 12.23 19.60 9.05
CA LEU A 240 12.04 18.30 8.46
C LEU A 240 10.96 17.50 9.22
N GLY A 241 10.95 17.55 10.56
CA GLY A 241 9.90 16.95 11.41
C GLY A 241 8.51 17.55 11.17
N GLN A 242 8.43 18.74 10.58
CA GLN A 242 7.17 19.40 10.16
C GLN A 242 6.86 19.21 8.67
N GLY A 243 7.59 18.31 7.98
CA GLY A 243 7.39 17.99 6.58
C GLY A 243 8.02 18.99 5.60
N ILE A 244 8.90 19.88 6.07
CA ILE A 244 9.53 20.94 5.28
C ILE A 244 10.99 20.55 5.00
N VAL A 245 11.32 20.34 3.74
CA VAL A 245 12.69 20.08 3.27
C VAL A 245 13.33 21.39 2.83
N ILE A 246 14.48 21.69 3.41
CA ILE A 246 15.31 22.84 2.96
C ILE A 246 16.38 22.31 2.04
N GLU A 247 16.40 22.79 0.82
CA GLU A 247 17.50 22.61 -0.14
C GLU A 247 18.54 23.74 0.08
N ASP A 248 19.84 23.41 0.12
CA ASP A 248 20.96 24.35 0.30
C ASP A 248 21.38 25.00 -1.02
#